data_efef8a417da41506ec38930e81511820
#
_entry.id   efef8a417da41506ec38930e81511820
#
_cell.length_a   1.000
_cell.length_b   1.000
_cell.length_c   1.000
_cell.angle_alpha   90.00
_cell.angle_beta   90.00
_cell.angle_gamma   90.00
#
_symmetry.space_group_name_H-M   'P 1'
#
loop_
_entity.id
_entity.type
_entity.pdbx_description
1 polymer ?
#
loop_
_entity_poly.entity_id
_entity_poly.type
_entity_poly.pdbx_seq_one_letter_code
_entity_poly.pdbx_strand_id
1 'polypeptide(L)'
;CIQFDFGIRTIEQVRSAGIRTSDRWQDWQFVVNGKKFFVKGVNWMPVDALYDLTVEKYDWAVKMARNMGIQMFRIWGSGLLESDAFYDACNKYGIMVWQDFNIANFDTPEWPQEVWEAQVCQNIFRLRNQPSLAVWCGGNEFNPYSYGNAASMGILERNLAIFDPTRCFLRT
;
A
#
# COMPACT_ATOMS: atom_id res chain seq x y z
N CYS A 1 24.90 -4.39 19.71
CA CYS A 1 23.97 -5.36 19.14
C CYS A 1 22.80 -4.59 18.54
N ILE A 2 22.44 -4.88 17.29
CA ILE A 2 21.24 -4.34 16.66
C ILE A 2 20.23 -5.49 16.60
N GLN A 3 19.02 -5.23 17.06
CA GLN A 3 17.91 -6.18 17.00
C GLN A 3 16.81 -5.58 16.11
N PHE A 4 16.25 -6.41 15.23
CA PHE A 4 15.12 -6.04 14.40
C PHE A 4 14.20 -7.23 14.17
N ASP A 5 12.92 -6.95 14.00
CA ASP A 5 11.92 -7.95 13.64
C ASP A 5 11.82 -8.06 12.12
N PHE A 6 11.52 -9.27 11.63
CA PHE A 6 11.25 -9.50 10.22
C PHE A 6 10.11 -10.49 10.05
N GLY A 7 9.41 -10.42 8.93
CA GLY A 7 8.32 -11.33 8.60
C GLY A 7 8.68 -12.25 7.44
N ILE A 8 8.27 -13.52 7.55
CA ILE A 8 8.39 -14.50 6.47
C ILE A 8 6.99 -14.79 5.95
N ARG A 9 6.71 -14.41 4.73
CA ARG A 9 5.45 -14.68 4.06
C ARG A 9 5.61 -14.73 2.54
N THR A 10 4.68 -15.40 1.88
CA THR A 10 4.41 -15.20 0.46
C THR A 10 3.09 -14.45 0.32
N ILE A 11 3.00 -13.57 -0.68
CA ILE A 11 1.75 -12.95 -1.10
C ILE A 11 1.73 -12.90 -2.63
N GLU A 12 0.66 -13.39 -3.19
CA GLU A 12 0.46 -13.46 -4.63
C GLU A 12 -0.91 -12.90 -4.96
N GLN A 13 -1.01 -12.25 -6.10
CA GLN A 13 -2.26 -11.85 -6.71
C GLN A 13 -2.55 -12.81 -7.86
N VAL A 14 -3.60 -13.60 -7.72
CA VAL A 14 -3.96 -14.60 -8.73
C VAL A 14 -5.34 -14.31 -9.29
N ARG A 15 -5.55 -14.66 -10.57
CA ARG A 15 -6.88 -14.54 -11.17
C ARG A 15 -7.85 -15.53 -10.53
N SER A 16 -9.08 -15.11 -10.33
CA SER A 16 -10.16 -16.00 -9.88
C SER A 16 -10.58 -16.92 -11.00
N ALA A 17 -10.61 -18.23 -10.73
CA ALA A 17 -11.04 -19.21 -11.73
C ALA A 17 -12.56 -19.12 -11.98
N GLY A 18 -12.97 -19.28 -13.24
CA GLY A 18 -14.38 -19.42 -13.60
C GLY A 18 -15.17 -18.13 -13.78
N ILE A 19 -14.55 -16.98 -13.61
CA ILE A 19 -15.20 -15.69 -13.84
C ILE A 19 -14.77 -15.13 -15.20
N ARG A 20 -15.73 -14.61 -15.98
CA ARG A 20 -15.41 -13.90 -17.23
C ARG A 20 -14.75 -12.57 -16.88
N THR A 21 -13.49 -12.41 -17.26
CA THR A 21 -12.82 -11.12 -17.22
C THR A 21 -13.27 -10.29 -18.42
N SER A 22 -13.73 -9.08 -18.20
CA SER A 22 -13.80 -8.08 -19.24
C SER A 22 -12.57 -7.18 -19.12
N ASP A 23 -12.26 -6.40 -20.17
CA ASP A 23 -11.17 -5.42 -20.16
C ASP A 23 -11.32 -4.36 -19.04
N ARG A 24 -12.51 -4.29 -18.44
CA ARG A 24 -12.87 -3.34 -17.39
C ARG A 24 -12.81 -3.90 -15.97
N TRP A 25 -12.78 -5.24 -15.82
CA TRP A 25 -12.85 -5.89 -14.52
C TRP A 25 -11.78 -6.97 -14.48
N GLN A 26 -10.86 -6.84 -13.53
CA GLN A 26 -9.87 -7.87 -13.28
C GLN A 26 -10.27 -8.63 -12.03
N ASP A 27 -10.75 -9.85 -12.22
CA ASP A 27 -11.05 -10.74 -11.12
C ASP A 27 -9.78 -11.33 -10.56
N TRP A 28 -9.38 -10.87 -9.44
CA TRP A 28 -8.23 -11.39 -8.76
C TRP A 28 -8.48 -11.58 -7.25
N GLN A 29 -7.67 -12.39 -6.64
CA GLN A 29 -7.71 -12.67 -5.21
C GLN A 29 -6.29 -12.77 -4.67
N PHE A 30 -6.14 -12.51 -3.39
CA PHE A 30 -4.88 -12.76 -2.71
C PHE A 30 -4.71 -14.23 -2.36
N VAL A 31 -3.47 -14.71 -2.51
CA VAL A 31 -2.98 -15.96 -1.95
C VAL A 31 -1.86 -15.60 -0.99
N VAL A 32 -2.07 -15.84 0.30
CA VAL A 32 -1.06 -15.58 1.33
C VAL A 32 -0.63 -16.91 1.94
N ASN A 33 0.67 -17.18 1.91
CA ASN A 33 1.23 -18.45 2.38
C ASN A 33 0.51 -19.67 1.78
N GLY A 34 0.25 -19.61 0.47
CA GLY A 34 -0.43 -20.68 -0.29
C GLY A 34 -1.94 -20.78 -0.06
N LYS A 35 -2.55 -19.92 0.74
CA LYS A 35 -3.99 -19.95 1.03
C LYS A 35 -4.69 -18.75 0.39
N LYS A 36 -5.71 -19.05 -0.42
CA LYS A 36 -6.64 -18.04 -0.95
C LYS A 36 -7.51 -17.49 0.17
N PHE A 37 -7.75 -16.20 0.18
CA PHE A 37 -8.65 -15.61 1.17
C PHE A 37 -9.36 -14.37 0.61
N PHE A 38 -10.52 -14.10 1.20
CA PHE A 38 -11.28 -12.88 0.95
C PHE A 38 -10.79 -11.79 1.90
N VAL A 39 -10.37 -10.65 1.35
CA VAL A 39 -9.85 -9.53 2.13
C VAL A 39 -10.99 -8.76 2.77
N LYS A 40 -11.00 -8.71 4.11
CA LYS A 40 -11.82 -7.79 4.88
C LYS A 40 -10.95 -6.56 5.19
N GLY A 41 -11.09 -5.53 4.38
CA GLY A 41 -10.26 -4.33 4.46
C GLY A 41 -11.08 -3.07 4.67
N VAL A 42 -10.43 -2.03 5.15
CA VAL A 42 -10.98 -0.69 5.31
C VAL A 42 -9.98 0.36 4.88
N ASN A 43 -10.46 1.53 4.43
CA ASN A 43 -9.59 2.69 4.27
C ASN A 43 -9.12 3.16 5.64
N TRP A 44 -7.85 3.48 5.73
CA TRP A 44 -7.24 4.05 6.91
C TRP A 44 -7.20 5.58 6.80
N MET A 45 -7.67 6.23 7.82
CA MET A 45 -7.50 7.66 8.04
C MET A 45 -6.75 7.84 9.36
N PRO A 46 -5.93 8.89 9.52
CA PRO A 46 -5.27 9.16 10.79
C PRO A 46 -6.28 9.15 11.94
N VAL A 47 -5.92 8.47 13.03
CA VAL A 47 -6.82 8.28 14.20
C VAL A 47 -7.03 9.53 15.04
N ASP A 48 -6.31 10.60 14.73
CA ASP A 48 -6.41 11.88 15.42
C ASP A 48 -6.44 13.02 14.41
N ALA A 49 -7.46 13.86 14.48
CA ALA A 49 -7.67 14.97 13.55
C ALA A 49 -6.60 16.08 13.65
N LEU A 50 -5.92 16.18 14.78
CA LEU A 50 -4.81 17.12 15.01
C LEU A 50 -3.44 16.47 14.84
N TYR A 51 -3.41 15.21 14.36
CA TYR A 51 -2.20 14.42 14.14
C TYR A 51 -1.35 14.19 15.41
N ASP A 52 -1.97 14.17 16.59
CA ASP A 52 -1.33 13.69 17.80
C ASP A 52 -1.26 12.16 17.78
N LEU A 53 -0.37 11.63 16.93
CA LEU A 53 -0.26 10.23 16.55
C LEU A 53 0.83 9.54 17.37
N THR A 54 0.47 9.11 18.58
CA THR A 54 1.39 8.38 19.48
C THR A 54 1.43 6.88 19.15
N VAL A 55 2.48 6.22 19.60
CA VAL A 55 2.64 4.75 19.48
C VAL A 55 1.43 4.02 20.08
N GLU A 56 0.95 4.49 21.22
CA GLU A 56 -0.17 3.90 21.95
C GLU A 56 -1.48 4.05 21.19
N LYS A 57 -1.71 5.18 20.52
CA LYS A 57 -2.89 5.39 19.67
C LYS A 57 -2.89 4.43 18.48
N TYR A 58 -1.74 4.25 17.82
CA TYR A 58 -1.61 3.27 16.75
C TYR A 58 -1.81 1.84 17.24
N ASP A 59 -1.15 1.45 18.32
CA ASP A 59 -1.29 0.10 18.88
C ASP A 59 -2.75 -0.20 19.25
N TRP A 60 -3.41 0.75 19.89
CA TRP A 60 -4.84 0.62 20.24
C TRP A 60 -5.73 0.47 19.00
N ALA A 61 -5.59 1.35 18.01
CA ALA A 61 -6.45 1.36 16.84
C ALA A 61 -6.27 0.09 15.97
N VAL A 62 -5.01 -0.31 15.73
CA VAL A 62 -4.70 -1.51 14.94
C VAL A 62 -5.14 -2.78 15.67
N LYS A 63 -4.94 -2.86 16.99
CA LYS A 63 -5.43 -3.96 17.82
C LYS A 63 -6.96 -4.06 17.78
N MET A 64 -7.65 -2.92 17.89
CA MET A 64 -9.11 -2.87 17.81
C MET A 64 -9.61 -3.38 16.45
N ALA A 65 -9.03 -2.91 15.36
CA ALA A 65 -9.35 -3.36 14.01
C ALA A 65 -9.12 -4.87 13.85
N ARG A 66 -8.02 -5.38 14.38
CA ARG A 66 -7.75 -6.83 14.39
C ARG A 66 -8.83 -7.61 15.11
N ASN A 67 -9.28 -7.15 16.27
CA ASN A 67 -10.35 -7.78 17.06
C ASN A 67 -11.70 -7.75 16.32
N MET A 68 -11.93 -6.75 15.48
CA MET A 68 -13.10 -6.65 14.59
C MET A 68 -13.00 -7.55 13.36
N GLY A 69 -11.90 -8.25 13.15
CA GLY A 69 -11.67 -9.14 12.02
C GLY A 69 -11.18 -8.43 10.76
N ILE A 70 -10.72 -7.18 10.87
CA ILE A 70 -10.07 -6.46 9.76
C ILE A 70 -8.72 -7.13 9.47
N GLN A 71 -8.42 -7.30 8.18
CA GLN A 71 -7.23 -7.99 7.68
C GLN A 71 -6.30 -7.07 6.89
N MET A 72 -6.82 -5.95 6.39
CA MET A 72 -6.06 -5.01 5.57
C MET A 72 -6.51 -3.57 5.82
N PHE A 73 -5.53 -2.67 5.88
CA PHE A 73 -5.75 -1.24 5.77
C PHE A 73 -5.30 -0.74 4.40
N ARG A 74 -6.05 0.17 3.81
CA ARG A 74 -5.60 0.96 2.67
C ARG A 74 -5.24 2.36 3.14
N ILE A 75 -3.95 2.70 3.02
CA ILE A 75 -3.48 4.07 3.19
C ILE A 75 -3.77 4.79 1.88
N TRP A 76 -4.78 5.60 1.91
CA TRP A 76 -5.33 6.30 0.77
C TRP A 76 -4.42 7.43 0.28
N GLY A 77 -4.40 7.70 -1.03
CA GLY A 77 -3.46 8.64 -1.66
C GLY A 77 -3.51 10.10 -1.19
N SER A 78 -4.64 10.55 -0.60
CA SER A 78 -4.74 11.85 0.08
C SER A 78 -4.35 11.77 1.57
N GLY A 79 -4.06 10.58 2.07
CA GLY A 79 -3.62 10.39 3.45
C GLY A 79 -2.13 10.70 3.64
N LEU A 80 -1.67 10.53 4.86
CA LEU A 80 -0.27 10.61 5.20
C LEU A 80 0.46 9.30 4.84
N LEU A 81 1.73 9.41 4.48
CA LEU A 81 2.62 8.28 4.65
C LEU A 81 2.85 8.10 6.15
N GLU A 82 2.25 7.08 6.73
CA GLU A 82 2.17 6.89 8.17
C GLU A 82 3.56 6.71 8.82
N SER A 83 3.62 6.94 10.14
CA SER A 83 4.86 6.75 10.91
C SER A 83 5.24 5.26 11.00
N ASP A 84 6.50 4.98 11.37
CA ASP A 84 6.96 3.59 11.54
C ASP A 84 6.14 2.86 12.61
N ALA A 85 5.68 3.57 13.66
CA ALA A 85 4.82 3.01 14.70
C ALA A 85 3.50 2.41 14.16
N PHE A 86 2.94 2.98 13.09
CA PHE A 86 1.78 2.38 12.43
C PHE A 86 2.12 1.04 11.78
N TYR A 87 3.22 0.99 11.01
CA TYR A 87 3.63 -0.25 10.35
C TYR A 87 4.05 -1.31 11.36
N ASP A 88 4.73 -0.92 12.43
CA ASP A 88 5.10 -1.81 13.54
C ASP A 88 3.86 -2.42 14.20
N ALA A 89 2.83 -1.63 14.44
CA ALA A 89 1.55 -2.13 14.94
C ALA A 89 0.89 -3.09 13.94
N CYS A 90 0.88 -2.75 12.64
CA CYS A 90 0.37 -3.66 11.60
C CYS A 90 1.16 -4.97 11.54
N ASN A 91 2.49 -4.91 11.64
CA ASN A 91 3.35 -6.09 11.69
C ASN A 91 3.02 -6.96 12.92
N LYS A 92 2.92 -6.34 14.10
CA LYS A 92 2.61 -6.99 15.38
C LYS A 92 1.26 -7.72 15.36
N TYR A 93 0.22 -7.10 14.81
CA TYR A 93 -1.13 -7.65 14.80
C TYR A 93 -1.49 -8.43 13.54
N GLY A 94 -0.58 -8.49 12.55
CA GLY A 94 -0.78 -9.23 11.31
C GLY A 94 -1.87 -8.63 10.41
N ILE A 95 -1.94 -7.30 10.34
CA ILE A 95 -2.79 -6.58 9.40
C ILE A 95 -1.97 -6.19 8.19
N MET A 96 -2.45 -6.53 7.00
CA MET A 96 -1.80 -6.14 5.75
C MET A 96 -2.03 -4.66 5.44
N VAL A 97 -1.12 -4.07 4.69
CA VAL A 97 -1.20 -2.69 4.22
C VAL A 97 -1.22 -2.65 2.70
N TRP A 98 -2.19 -1.97 2.16
CA TRP A 98 -2.27 -1.47 0.81
C TRP A 98 -1.86 0.00 0.85
N GLN A 99 -0.73 0.33 0.23
CA GLN A 99 -0.16 1.67 0.27
C GLN A 99 -0.34 2.37 -1.06
N ASP A 100 -1.14 3.42 -1.09
CA ASP A 100 -1.14 4.36 -2.22
C ASP A 100 0.09 5.28 -2.13
N PHE A 101 0.65 5.65 -3.27
CA PHE A 101 1.48 6.84 -3.35
C PHE A 101 0.60 8.10 -3.20
N ASN A 102 1.21 9.21 -2.81
CA ASN A 102 0.48 10.44 -2.47
C ASN A 102 -0.06 11.17 -3.71
N ILE A 103 -0.90 10.49 -4.46
CA ILE A 103 -1.66 11.01 -5.60
C ILE A 103 -3.14 10.76 -5.33
N ALA A 104 -3.97 11.77 -5.45
CA ALA A 104 -5.42 11.61 -5.31
C ALA A 104 -6.20 12.66 -6.07
N ASN A 105 -7.17 12.21 -6.83
CA ASN A 105 -8.25 12.96 -7.48
C ASN A 105 -7.82 14.02 -8.51
N PHE A 106 -6.53 14.29 -8.64
CA PHE A 106 -5.99 15.30 -9.54
C PHE A 106 -4.84 14.73 -10.37
N ASP A 107 -4.53 15.40 -11.45
CA ASP A 107 -3.37 15.07 -12.26
C ASP A 107 -2.07 15.35 -11.51
N THR A 108 -1.09 14.49 -11.69
CA THR A 108 0.25 14.69 -11.12
C THR A 108 0.96 15.81 -11.88
N PRO A 109 1.82 16.58 -11.19
CA PRO A 109 2.68 17.54 -11.86
C PRO A 109 3.58 16.86 -12.91
N GLU A 110 3.61 17.44 -14.11
CA GLU A 110 4.51 16.95 -15.16
C GLU A 110 5.97 17.28 -14.85
N TRP A 111 6.21 18.28 -14.05
CA TRP A 111 7.54 18.80 -13.74
C TRP A 111 7.58 19.40 -12.31
N PRO A 112 8.68 19.29 -11.59
CA PRO A 112 9.91 18.54 -11.95
C PRO A 112 9.81 17.04 -11.62
N GLN A 113 10.04 16.19 -12.60
CA GLN A 113 9.91 14.74 -12.48
C GLN A 113 10.95 14.13 -11.52
N GLU A 114 12.16 14.71 -11.45
CA GLU A 114 13.22 14.26 -10.56
C GLU A 114 12.87 14.38 -9.08
N VAL A 115 12.07 15.38 -8.70
CA VAL A 115 11.58 15.54 -7.33
C VAL A 115 10.57 14.45 -7.01
N TRP A 116 9.66 14.20 -7.94
CA TRP A 116 8.69 13.10 -7.80
C TRP A 116 9.40 11.74 -7.69
N GLU A 117 10.36 11.47 -8.57
CA GLU A 117 11.10 10.21 -8.51
C GLU A 117 11.88 10.05 -7.21
N ALA A 118 12.54 11.09 -6.72
CA ALA A 118 13.22 11.06 -5.44
C ALA A 118 12.27 10.72 -4.28
N GLN A 119 11.06 11.29 -4.26
CA GLN A 119 10.04 10.99 -3.27
C GLN A 119 9.57 9.53 -3.38
N VAL A 120 9.32 9.05 -4.58
CA VAL A 120 8.94 7.65 -4.85
C VAL A 120 10.01 6.69 -4.30
N CYS A 121 11.27 6.92 -4.60
CA CYS A 121 12.37 6.09 -4.11
C CYS A 121 12.44 6.09 -2.58
N GLN A 122 12.32 7.25 -1.94
CA GLN A 122 12.32 7.35 -0.47
C GLN A 122 11.17 6.55 0.16
N ASN A 123 9.97 6.64 -0.41
CA ASN A 123 8.82 5.88 0.07
C ASN A 123 9.05 4.37 -0.06
N ILE A 124 9.57 3.92 -1.21
CA ILE A 124 9.89 2.50 -1.43
C ILE A 124 10.96 2.03 -0.45
N PHE A 125 12.06 2.75 -0.31
CA PHE A 125 13.16 2.35 0.59
C PHE A 125 12.74 2.28 2.04
N ARG A 126 11.88 3.19 2.47
CA ARG A 126 11.35 3.19 3.83
C ARG A 126 10.42 2.00 4.10
N LEU A 127 9.58 1.63 3.14
CA LEU A 127 8.49 0.70 3.38
C LEU A 127 8.71 -0.72 2.84
N ARG A 128 9.58 -0.92 1.87
CA ARG A 128 9.76 -2.24 1.23
C ARG A 128 10.13 -3.37 2.17
N ASN A 129 10.71 -3.06 3.33
CA ASN A 129 11.08 -4.07 4.33
C ASN A 129 9.97 -4.33 5.36
N GLN A 130 8.82 -3.63 5.27
CA GLN A 130 7.69 -3.83 6.18
C GLN A 130 6.95 -5.13 5.84
N PRO A 131 6.88 -6.12 6.75
CA PRO A 131 6.18 -7.38 6.49
C PRO A 131 4.68 -7.19 6.21
N SER A 132 4.07 -6.18 6.82
CA SER A 132 2.65 -5.85 6.62
C SER A 132 2.34 -5.32 5.23
N LEU A 133 3.29 -4.66 4.55
CA LEU A 133 3.07 -4.09 3.24
C LEU A 133 2.79 -5.18 2.20
N ALA A 134 1.60 -5.17 1.62
CA ALA A 134 1.11 -6.20 0.70
C ALA A 134 0.98 -5.72 -0.74
N VAL A 135 0.55 -4.47 -0.93
CA VAL A 135 0.20 -3.89 -2.23
C VAL A 135 0.73 -2.47 -2.30
N TRP A 136 1.29 -2.13 -3.46
CA TRP A 136 1.53 -0.76 -3.87
C TRP A 136 0.43 -0.30 -4.82
N CYS A 137 -0.04 0.93 -4.66
CA CYS A 137 -1.01 1.54 -5.55
C CYS A 137 -0.52 2.93 -5.99
N GLY A 138 -0.72 3.26 -7.26
CA GLY A 138 -0.28 4.53 -7.82
C GLY A 138 -0.95 5.75 -7.19
N GLY A 139 -2.18 5.57 -6.67
CA GLY A 139 -2.92 6.62 -6.00
C GLY A 139 -4.43 6.41 -6.07
N ASN A 140 -5.20 7.43 -5.69
CA ASN A 140 -6.64 7.36 -5.55
C ASN A 140 -7.37 8.16 -6.62
N GLU A 141 -8.33 7.53 -7.32
CA GLU A 141 -9.33 8.17 -8.19
C GLU A 141 -8.77 9.22 -9.17
N PHE A 142 -7.79 8.85 -9.95
CA PHE A 142 -7.25 9.67 -11.02
C PHE A 142 -7.12 8.85 -12.31
N ASN A 143 -6.95 9.51 -13.46
CA ASN A 143 -6.71 8.82 -14.72
C ASN A 143 -5.20 8.50 -14.87
N PRO A 144 -4.76 7.25 -14.67
CA PRO A 144 -3.34 6.89 -14.71
C PRO A 144 -2.73 6.93 -16.12
N TYR A 145 -3.55 7.18 -17.13
CA TYR A 145 -3.16 7.21 -18.55
C TYR A 145 -3.22 8.62 -19.15
N SER A 146 -3.67 9.63 -18.39
CA SER A 146 -3.59 11.01 -18.84
C SER A 146 -2.14 11.48 -18.97
N TYR A 147 -1.90 12.57 -19.70
CA TYR A 147 -0.55 12.98 -20.10
C TYR A 147 0.42 13.03 -18.89
N GLY A 148 0.32 13.93 -17.98
CA GLY A 148 1.25 14.02 -16.83
C GLY A 148 1.27 12.75 -15.95
N ASN A 149 0.10 12.14 -15.74
CA ASN A 149 -0.02 10.93 -14.92
C ASN A 149 0.67 9.72 -15.53
N ALA A 150 0.67 9.56 -16.85
CA ALA A 150 1.37 8.47 -17.52
C ALA A 150 2.88 8.51 -17.25
N ALA A 151 3.50 9.68 -17.24
CA ALA A 151 4.90 9.85 -16.89
C ALA A 151 5.17 9.48 -15.42
N SER A 152 4.33 9.95 -14.51
CA SER A 152 4.42 9.61 -13.09
C SER A 152 4.25 8.11 -12.83
N MET A 153 3.31 7.46 -13.51
CA MET A 153 3.14 6.00 -13.40
C MET A 153 4.35 5.25 -13.93
N GLY A 154 4.97 5.72 -15.01
CA GLY A 154 6.23 5.15 -15.52
C GLY A 154 7.37 5.21 -14.50
N ILE A 155 7.43 6.29 -13.71
CA ILE A 155 8.39 6.41 -12.60
C ILE A 155 8.09 5.36 -11.53
N LEU A 156 6.83 5.21 -11.10
CA LEU A 156 6.44 4.22 -10.11
C LEU A 156 6.79 2.80 -10.57
N GLU A 157 6.37 2.43 -11.78
CA GLU A 157 6.59 1.09 -12.33
C GLU A 157 8.05 0.70 -12.40
N ARG A 158 8.92 1.57 -12.96
CA ARG A 158 10.34 1.26 -13.08
C ARG A 158 11.03 1.15 -11.72
N ASN A 159 10.72 2.05 -10.79
CA ASN A 159 11.35 2.03 -9.46
C ASN A 159 10.86 0.85 -8.61
N LEU A 160 9.59 0.50 -8.67
CA LEU A 160 9.06 -0.69 -8.01
C LEU A 160 9.66 -1.97 -8.59
N ALA A 161 9.78 -2.07 -9.91
CA ALA A 161 10.40 -3.21 -10.57
C ALA A 161 11.88 -3.42 -10.15
N ILE A 162 12.58 -2.35 -9.83
CA ILE A 162 14.00 -2.41 -9.39
C ILE A 162 14.11 -2.66 -7.88
N PHE A 163 13.33 -1.94 -7.07
CA PHE A 163 13.56 -1.85 -5.63
C PHE A 163 12.60 -2.69 -4.78
N ASP A 164 11.44 -3.10 -5.33
CA ASP A 164 10.47 -3.98 -4.66
C ASP A 164 9.65 -4.83 -5.65
N PRO A 165 10.32 -5.72 -6.41
CA PRO A 165 9.70 -6.48 -7.51
C PRO A 165 8.74 -7.59 -7.05
N THR A 166 8.65 -7.85 -5.76
CA THR A 166 7.89 -8.99 -5.22
C THR A 166 6.45 -8.65 -4.86
N ARG A 167 6.11 -7.37 -4.78
CA ARG A 167 4.75 -6.92 -4.46
C ARG A 167 3.98 -6.54 -5.71
N CYS A 168 2.69 -6.78 -5.69
CA CYS A 168 1.83 -6.31 -6.77
C CYS A 168 1.73 -4.78 -6.75
N PHE A 169 1.60 -4.21 -7.94
CA PHE A 169 1.37 -2.80 -8.15
C PHE A 169 0.06 -2.60 -8.92
N LEU A 170 -0.80 -1.75 -8.40
CA LEU A 170 -2.03 -1.30 -9.04
C LEU A 170 -1.87 0.17 -9.44
N ARG A 171 -2.26 0.53 -10.65
CA ARG A 171 -2.08 1.92 -11.12
C ARG A 171 -2.97 2.92 -10.37
N THR A 172 -4.22 2.52 -10.05
CA THR A 172 -5.21 3.33 -9.33
C THR A 172 -6.33 2.46 -8.78
#